data_e604f091fa1a9402941354d4f6f1a9c9
#
_entry.id   e604f091fa1a9402941354d4f6f1a9c9
#
_cell.length_a   1.000
_cell.length_b   1.000
_cell.length_c   1.000
_cell.angle_alpha   90.00
_cell.angle_beta   90.00
_cell.angle_gamma   90.00
#
_symmetry.space_group_name_H-M   'P 1'
#
loop_
_entity.id
_entity.type
_entity.pdbx_description
1 polymer ?
#
loop_
_entity_poly.entity_id
_entity_poly.type
_entity_poly.pdbx_seq_one_letter_code
_entity_poly.pdbx_strand_id
1 'polypeptide(L)'
;MAPIGRYQPASRKNCKSAPRKLLLRAMTRSLLFVTGTRADFGKLEPLAAACRDAGFRVAFWVTGMHMQDRYGLTKIEVHRLPGVEVHEYLNQRPGDPQDAVLAKTVLGFSDFLAEHRPDLVIVHGDRVEALAASLVAATNYVRSAHVEGGEVSGTIDEVFRHCNTKLATHHFVSSKAAKARVMAMGEDAGAIHVIGSPELDVHGAPSGVTLAEVRARYAIPWDDYGIATFHPVTSEQATMGAQAAAFFGALQASGRHFVVILPNNDPGAEAIFQVIDRLPEDRFRRIPSMRFAHFSELMRNAAAVVGNSSTGVREAPWLGVPSLDIGTRQTNRATAPSVHYADAHEGERITAFLATEWGRRHPRHAGFGEGRAADRFVAVLRDEGFWDRPLQKAFRDLG
;
A
#
# COMPACT_ATOMS: atom_id res chain seq x y z
N MET A 1 80.20 32.39 -1.48
CA MET A 1 79.05 33.15 -1.99
C MET A 1 78.75 32.66 -3.41
N ALA A 2 77.67 31.88 -3.54
CA ALA A 2 77.18 31.42 -4.84
C ALA A 2 75.81 32.09 -5.08
N PRO A 3 75.46 32.46 -6.30
CA PRO A 3 74.26 33.27 -6.56
C PRO A 3 73.03 32.42 -6.71
N ILE A 4 71.92 32.99 -6.22
CA ILE A 4 70.58 32.44 -6.19
C ILE A 4 69.98 32.39 -7.59
N GLY A 5 69.62 31.20 -8.05
CA GLY A 5 68.94 31.00 -9.36
C GLY A 5 67.47 31.44 -9.31
N ARG A 6 67.03 32.19 -10.33
CA ARG A 6 65.66 32.68 -10.53
C ARG A 6 64.75 31.53 -10.95
N TYR A 7 63.63 31.40 -10.25
CA TYR A 7 62.52 30.49 -10.56
C TYR A 7 61.71 31.05 -11.73
N GLN A 8 61.56 30.31 -12.83
CA GLN A 8 60.61 30.62 -13.90
C GLN A 8 59.33 29.81 -13.70
N PRO A 9 58.11 30.38 -13.79
CA PRO A 9 56.87 29.66 -13.67
C PRO A 9 56.59 28.83 -14.93
N ALA A 10 56.26 27.55 -14.74
CA ALA A 10 55.88 26.62 -15.77
C ALA A 10 54.53 27.00 -16.42
N SER A 11 54.47 26.90 -17.73
CA SER A 11 53.31 27.19 -18.58
C SER A 11 52.10 26.31 -18.21
N ARG A 12 50.92 26.92 -18.05
CA ARG A 12 49.61 26.27 -17.91
C ARG A 12 49.33 25.44 -19.17
N LYS A 13 49.46 24.12 -19.07
CA LYS A 13 48.93 23.21 -20.08
C LYS A 13 47.41 23.11 -19.91
N ASN A 14 46.70 23.30 -21.01
CA ASN A 14 45.27 23.17 -21.20
C ASN A 14 44.69 21.91 -20.53
N CYS A 15 43.89 22.10 -19.52
CA CYS A 15 43.02 21.07 -18.99
C CYS A 15 41.86 20.86 -19.98
N LYS A 16 41.96 19.83 -20.82
CA LYS A 16 40.87 19.44 -21.71
C LYS A 16 39.70 19.00 -20.84
N SER A 17 38.58 19.71 -21.00
CA SER A 17 37.30 19.38 -20.38
C SER A 17 36.96 17.90 -20.59
N ALA A 18 36.76 17.16 -19.49
CA ALA A 18 36.26 15.80 -19.53
C ALA A 18 34.93 15.76 -20.32
N PRO A 19 34.69 14.70 -21.10
CA PRO A 19 33.53 14.68 -21.98
C PRO A 19 32.22 14.68 -21.15
N ARG A 20 31.31 15.55 -21.52
CA ARG A 20 29.98 15.81 -20.94
C ARG A 20 29.16 14.53 -20.69
N LYS A 21 29.50 13.40 -21.32
CA LYS A 21 28.92 12.06 -21.07
C LYS A 21 29.29 11.43 -19.73
N LEU A 22 30.43 11.81 -19.11
CA LEU A 22 30.81 11.29 -17.77
C LEU A 22 30.02 12.00 -16.64
N LEU A 23 29.64 13.26 -16.84
CA LEU A 23 28.83 14.04 -15.90
C LEU A 23 27.34 13.63 -15.94
N LEU A 24 26.82 13.13 -17.07
CA LEU A 24 25.44 12.63 -17.20
C LEU A 24 25.23 11.23 -16.56
N ARG A 25 26.30 10.50 -16.24
CA ARG A 25 26.22 9.23 -15.50
C ARG A 25 26.12 9.43 -13.98
N ALA A 26 26.18 10.64 -13.50
CA ALA A 26 26.37 10.98 -12.08
C ALA A 26 25.06 11.33 -11.33
N MET A 27 23.86 11.26 -11.91
CA MET A 27 22.64 11.67 -11.19
C MET A 27 21.37 10.91 -11.55
N THR A 28 21.42 9.61 -11.73
CA THR A 28 20.18 8.81 -11.70
C THR A 28 19.92 8.41 -10.26
N ARG A 29 19.01 9.13 -9.58
CA ARG A 29 18.65 8.83 -8.19
C ARG A 29 18.03 7.44 -8.08
N SER A 30 18.36 6.76 -6.98
CA SER A 30 17.91 5.40 -6.67
C SER A 30 16.77 5.42 -5.64
N LEU A 31 15.68 4.77 -5.98
CA LEU A 31 14.47 4.67 -5.18
C LEU A 31 14.27 3.23 -4.75
N LEU A 32 14.11 2.99 -3.46
CA LEU A 32 13.82 1.68 -2.89
C LEU A 32 12.40 1.66 -2.35
N PHE A 33 11.55 0.85 -2.92
CA PHE A 33 10.20 0.58 -2.44
C PHE A 33 10.21 -0.64 -1.54
N VAL A 34 9.61 -0.53 -0.36
CA VAL A 34 9.49 -1.64 0.60
C VAL A 34 8.07 -2.17 0.54
N THR A 35 7.91 -3.48 0.31
CA THR A 35 6.60 -4.12 0.23
C THR A 35 6.56 -5.43 1.00
N GLY A 36 5.53 -5.61 1.81
CA GLY A 36 5.29 -6.79 2.65
C GLY A 36 4.06 -7.59 2.24
N THR A 37 3.15 -7.00 1.46
CA THR A 37 1.90 -7.62 1.08
C THR A 37 1.50 -7.28 -0.36
N ARG A 38 0.63 -8.11 -0.91
CA ARG A 38 0.00 -7.87 -2.21
C ARG A 38 -0.79 -6.55 -2.24
N ALA A 39 -1.42 -6.19 -1.10
CA ALA A 39 -2.26 -4.99 -1.01
C ALA A 39 -1.44 -3.70 -1.05
N ASP A 40 -0.28 -3.66 -0.39
CA ASP A 40 0.62 -2.50 -0.45
C ASP A 40 1.38 -2.43 -1.78
N PHE A 41 1.81 -3.58 -2.33
CA PHE A 41 2.41 -3.63 -3.66
C PHE A 41 1.49 -3.04 -4.73
N GLY A 42 0.20 -3.39 -4.73
CA GLY A 42 -0.77 -2.85 -5.70
C GLY A 42 -0.91 -1.32 -5.67
N LYS A 43 -0.51 -0.68 -4.57
CA LYS A 43 -0.47 0.78 -4.43
C LYS A 43 0.90 1.37 -4.77
N LEU A 44 1.96 0.61 -4.51
CA LEU A 44 3.33 1.02 -4.82
C LEU A 44 3.69 0.80 -6.30
N GLU A 45 3.13 -0.23 -6.94
CA GLU A 45 3.39 -0.60 -8.33
C GLU A 45 3.21 0.58 -9.31
N PRO A 46 2.08 1.33 -9.32
CA PRO A 46 1.91 2.46 -10.24
C PRO A 46 2.92 3.59 -9.98
N LEU A 47 3.29 3.84 -8.72
CA LEU A 47 4.30 4.83 -8.36
C LEU A 47 5.68 4.40 -8.86
N ALA A 48 6.05 3.14 -8.64
CA ALA A 48 7.34 2.58 -9.05
C ALA A 48 7.48 2.56 -10.58
N ALA A 49 6.44 2.13 -11.30
CA ALA A 49 6.41 2.14 -12.76
C ALA A 49 6.60 3.56 -13.32
N ALA A 50 5.86 4.55 -12.80
CA ALA A 50 5.98 5.93 -13.23
C ALA A 50 7.38 6.51 -12.92
N CYS A 51 7.98 6.18 -11.77
CA CYS A 51 9.35 6.59 -11.45
C CYS A 51 10.38 5.98 -12.39
N ARG A 52 10.28 4.68 -12.69
CA ARG A 52 11.13 4.02 -13.68
C ARG A 52 11.03 4.69 -15.04
N ASP A 53 9.80 4.94 -15.50
CA ASP A 53 9.56 5.60 -16.81
C ASP A 53 10.02 7.05 -16.83
N ALA A 54 10.10 7.69 -15.66
CA ALA A 54 10.69 9.01 -15.47
C ALA A 54 12.23 9.02 -15.41
N GLY A 55 12.87 7.83 -15.44
CA GLY A 55 14.33 7.69 -15.50
C GLY A 55 15.01 7.46 -14.13
N PHE A 56 14.28 7.25 -13.05
CA PHE A 56 14.85 6.86 -11.76
C PHE A 56 15.28 5.38 -11.78
N ARG A 57 16.32 5.04 -11.02
CA ARG A 57 16.62 3.63 -10.72
C ARG A 57 15.65 3.16 -9.63
N VAL A 58 14.89 2.12 -9.93
CA VAL A 58 13.87 1.61 -9.02
C VAL A 58 14.22 0.21 -8.57
N ALA A 59 14.18 -0.01 -7.26
CA ALA A 59 14.31 -1.32 -6.65
C ALA A 59 13.18 -1.57 -5.66
N PHE A 60 12.86 -2.86 -5.44
CA PHE A 60 11.95 -3.32 -4.39
C PHE A 60 12.71 -4.17 -3.38
N TRP A 61 12.43 -3.93 -2.09
CA TRP A 61 12.74 -4.86 -1.01
C TRP A 61 11.45 -5.58 -0.60
N VAL A 62 11.39 -6.87 -0.92
CA VAL A 62 10.19 -7.70 -0.85
C VAL A 62 10.28 -8.65 0.34
N THR A 63 9.28 -8.63 1.20
CA THR A 63 9.28 -9.41 2.44
C THR A 63 7.85 -9.79 2.86
N GLY A 64 7.63 -10.18 4.09
CA GLY A 64 6.30 -10.37 4.66
C GLY A 64 5.50 -11.50 4.02
N MET A 65 4.21 -11.23 3.82
CA MET A 65 3.27 -12.18 3.22
C MET A 65 3.62 -12.55 1.78
N HIS A 66 4.37 -11.71 1.07
CA HIS A 66 4.86 -12.03 -0.28
C HIS A 66 5.65 -13.33 -0.35
N MET A 67 6.29 -13.72 0.75
CA MET A 67 7.17 -14.88 0.86
C MET A 67 6.44 -16.15 1.30
N GLN A 68 5.12 -16.13 1.47
CA GLN A 68 4.35 -17.23 2.05
C GLN A 68 3.39 -17.87 1.03
N ASP A 69 3.43 -19.22 0.90
CA ASP A 69 2.57 -20.01 0.00
C ASP A 69 1.08 -19.81 0.27
N ARG A 70 0.69 -19.76 1.55
CA ARG A 70 -0.71 -19.60 1.96
C ARG A 70 -1.34 -18.34 1.37
N TYR A 71 -0.54 -17.30 1.12
CA TYR A 71 -0.99 -16.03 0.54
C TYR A 71 -0.67 -15.90 -0.96
N GLY A 72 -0.27 -17.02 -1.59
CA GLY A 72 -0.11 -17.14 -3.05
C GLY A 72 1.25 -16.72 -3.58
N LEU A 73 2.32 -16.68 -2.74
CA LEU A 73 3.70 -16.31 -3.16
C LEU A 73 3.75 -15.05 -4.02
N THR A 74 3.08 -14.01 -3.56
CA THR A 74 2.83 -12.81 -4.36
C THR A 74 4.07 -12.00 -4.72
N LYS A 75 5.26 -12.36 -4.22
CA LYS A 75 6.56 -11.88 -4.72
C LYS A 75 6.70 -12.03 -6.24
N ILE A 76 6.08 -13.04 -6.84
CA ILE A 76 6.06 -13.26 -8.28
C ILE A 76 5.46 -12.06 -9.03
N GLU A 77 4.51 -11.35 -8.45
CA GLU A 77 3.92 -10.16 -9.06
C GLU A 77 4.94 -9.02 -9.10
N VAL A 78 5.78 -8.87 -8.07
CA VAL A 78 6.84 -7.85 -8.04
C VAL A 78 7.89 -8.13 -9.12
N HIS A 79 8.30 -9.38 -9.29
CA HIS A 79 9.25 -9.79 -10.34
C HIS A 79 8.72 -9.58 -11.77
N ARG A 80 7.42 -9.46 -11.95
CA ARG A 80 6.82 -9.19 -13.26
C ARG A 80 6.87 -7.73 -13.68
N LEU A 81 7.14 -6.81 -12.74
CA LEU A 81 7.30 -5.41 -13.07
C LEU A 81 8.62 -5.22 -13.83
N PRO A 82 8.60 -4.87 -15.12
CA PRO A 82 9.82 -4.82 -15.91
C PRO A 82 10.69 -3.62 -15.50
N GLY A 83 12.01 -3.80 -15.61
CA GLY A 83 12.98 -2.70 -15.43
C GLY A 83 13.15 -2.23 -13.99
N VAL A 84 12.77 -3.05 -13.02
CA VAL A 84 13.02 -2.83 -11.58
C VAL A 84 13.92 -3.93 -11.03
N GLU A 85 14.72 -3.59 -10.03
CA GLU A 85 15.53 -4.54 -9.27
C GLU A 85 14.71 -5.10 -8.10
N VAL A 86 14.85 -6.39 -7.77
CA VAL A 86 14.05 -7.03 -6.71
C VAL A 86 14.97 -7.76 -5.75
N HIS A 87 14.88 -7.39 -4.46
CA HIS A 87 15.59 -8.02 -3.36
C HIS A 87 14.58 -8.69 -2.43
N GLU A 88 14.77 -9.97 -2.14
CA GLU A 88 13.87 -10.77 -1.30
C GLU A 88 14.44 -10.98 0.10
N TYR A 89 13.60 -10.87 1.11
CA TYR A 89 13.99 -11.18 2.49
C TYR A 89 12.87 -11.91 3.24
N LEU A 90 13.20 -13.07 3.82
CA LEU A 90 12.25 -13.85 4.64
C LEU A 90 12.31 -13.38 6.10
N ASN A 91 11.36 -12.53 6.49
CA ASN A 91 11.30 -11.94 7.84
C ASN A 91 10.37 -12.70 8.80
N GLN A 92 9.52 -13.60 8.31
CA GLN A 92 8.50 -14.24 9.15
C GLN A 92 8.19 -15.68 8.70
N ARG A 93 7.71 -16.47 9.66
CA ARG A 93 7.10 -17.79 9.46
C ARG A 93 5.65 -17.75 9.90
N PRO A 94 4.79 -18.70 9.44
CA PRO A 94 3.43 -18.82 9.97
C PRO A 94 3.41 -18.89 11.48
N GLY A 95 2.61 -18.04 12.14
CA GLY A 95 2.47 -17.99 13.59
C GLY A 95 3.49 -17.13 14.35
N ASP A 96 4.47 -16.53 13.68
CA ASP A 96 5.38 -15.58 14.33
C ASP A 96 4.58 -14.37 14.88
N PRO A 97 4.80 -13.94 16.14
CA PRO A 97 4.16 -12.76 16.69
C PRO A 97 4.74 -11.48 16.03
N GLN A 98 3.94 -10.41 16.01
CA GLN A 98 4.30 -9.17 15.30
C GLN A 98 5.60 -8.52 15.77
N ASP A 99 5.91 -8.59 17.05
CA ASP A 99 7.16 -8.06 17.62
C ASP A 99 8.39 -8.83 17.12
N ALA A 100 8.30 -10.15 17.00
CA ALA A 100 9.37 -10.97 16.42
C ALA A 100 9.54 -10.68 14.91
N VAL A 101 8.43 -10.47 14.18
CA VAL A 101 8.47 -10.06 12.78
C VAL A 101 9.14 -8.68 12.65
N LEU A 102 8.78 -7.72 13.51
CA LEU A 102 9.41 -6.40 13.55
C LEU A 102 10.92 -6.51 13.76
N ALA A 103 11.36 -7.25 14.77
CA ALA A 103 12.79 -7.41 15.11
C ALA A 103 13.58 -8.03 13.95
N LYS A 104 13.08 -9.09 13.33
CA LYS A 104 13.71 -9.74 12.17
C LYS A 104 13.78 -8.79 10.96
N THR A 105 12.73 -8.01 10.74
CA THR A 105 12.65 -7.06 9.63
C THR A 105 13.65 -5.91 9.82
N VAL A 106 13.76 -5.37 11.04
CA VAL A 106 14.74 -4.33 11.40
C VAL A 106 16.16 -4.82 11.13
N LEU A 107 16.50 -6.05 11.58
CA LEU A 107 17.82 -6.61 11.38
C LEU A 107 18.13 -6.78 9.87
N GLY A 108 17.26 -7.47 9.14
CA GLY A 108 17.51 -7.74 7.70
C GLY A 108 17.52 -6.47 6.86
N PHE A 109 16.69 -5.48 7.18
CA PHE A 109 16.71 -4.21 6.44
C PHE A 109 17.93 -3.34 6.80
N SER A 110 18.43 -3.43 8.04
CA SER A 110 19.67 -2.79 8.46
C SER A 110 20.87 -3.33 7.68
N ASP A 111 20.98 -4.65 7.57
CA ASP A 111 22.04 -5.31 6.78
C ASP A 111 21.94 -4.91 5.31
N PHE A 112 20.73 -4.89 4.76
CA PHE A 112 20.50 -4.46 3.38
C PHE A 112 20.94 -3.01 3.14
N LEU A 113 20.60 -2.07 4.02
CA LEU A 113 20.99 -0.67 3.86
C LEU A 113 22.49 -0.42 4.05
N ALA A 114 23.20 -1.30 4.78
CA ALA A 114 24.65 -1.23 4.90
C ALA A 114 25.35 -1.48 3.54
N GLU A 115 24.77 -2.35 2.72
CA GLU A 115 25.29 -2.70 1.38
C GLU A 115 24.72 -1.81 0.27
N HIS A 116 23.41 -1.48 0.37
CA HIS A 116 22.65 -0.77 -0.66
C HIS A 116 22.15 0.56 -0.08
N ARG A 117 22.74 1.68 -0.51
CA ARG A 117 22.35 3.02 -0.04
C ARG A 117 21.48 3.72 -1.09
N PRO A 118 20.15 3.55 -1.04
CA PRO A 118 19.25 4.27 -1.92
C PRO A 118 19.19 5.75 -1.55
N ASP A 119 18.90 6.61 -2.54
CA ASP A 119 18.66 8.03 -2.28
C ASP A 119 17.33 8.28 -1.55
N LEU A 120 16.36 7.38 -1.71
CA LEU A 120 15.04 7.44 -1.07
C LEU A 120 14.51 6.03 -0.78
N VAL A 121 14.08 5.81 0.47
CA VAL A 121 13.29 4.64 0.88
C VAL A 121 11.82 5.03 0.89
N ILE A 122 10.97 4.30 0.18
CA ILE A 122 9.53 4.51 0.13
C ILE A 122 8.81 3.38 0.86
N VAL A 123 8.04 3.73 1.88
CA VAL A 123 7.17 2.82 2.63
C VAL A 123 5.71 3.21 2.44
N HIS A 124 4.81 2.23 2.51
CA HIS A 124 3.38 2.45 2.38
C HIS A 124 2.63 2.01 3.63
N GLY A 125 1.68 2.85 4.07
CA GLY A 125 0.66 2.46 5.05
C GLY A 125 1.21 2.21 6.46
N ASP A 126 0.88 1.04 7.00
CA ASP A 126 0.82 0.80 8.44
C ASP A 126 1.27 -0.61 8.85
N ARG A 127 1.87 -1.37 7.94
CA ARG A 127 2.36 -2.71 8.26
C ARG A 127 3.63 -2.66 9.10
N VAL A 128 3.85 -3.72 9.86
CA VAL A 128 5.05 -3.87 10.70
C VAL A 128 6.34 -3.80 9.88
N GLU A 129 6.33 -4.25 8.64
CA GLU A 129 7.46 -4.18 7.72
C GLU A 129 7.78 -2.73 7.31
N ALA A 130 6.74 -1.91 7.11
CA ALA A 130 6.89 -0.49 6.84
C ALA A 130 7.46 0.27 8.05
N LEU A 131 7.03 -0.10 9.28
CA LEU A 131 7.57 0.46 10.52
C LEU A 131 9.05 0.12 10.68
N ALA A 132 9.43 -1.13 10.47
CA ALA A 132 10.83 -1.55 10.52
C ALA A 132 11.70 -0.76 9.54
N ALA A 133 11.27 -0.65 8.31
CA ALA A 133 12.02 0.07 7.26
C ALA A 133 12.11 1.58 7.56
N SER A 134 11.04 2.20 8.07
CA SER A 134 11.04 3.60 8.48
C SER A 134 12.01 3.86 9.63
N LEU A 135 12.04 2.96 10.63
CA LEU A 135 12.94 3.04 11.77
C LEU A 135 14.41 2.96 11.33
N VAL A 136 14.73 1.96 10.49
CA VAL A 136 16.09 1.76 10.00
C VAL A 136 16.53 2.92 9.11
N ALA A 137 15.66 3.42 8.22
CA ALA A 137 15.97 4.58 7.39
C ALA A 137 16.28 5.83 8.26
N ALA A 138 15.46 6.10 9.28
CA ALA A 138 15.66 7.23 10.17
C ALA A 138 16.96 7.13 10.98
N THR A 139 17.26 5.95 11.54
CA THR A 139 18.48 5.74 12.36
C THR A 139 19.78 5.77 11.54
N ASN A 140 19.69 5.50 10.23
CA ASN A 140 20.82 5.53 9.30
C ASN A 140 20.91 6.83 8.48
N TYR A 141 20.07 7.85 8.78
CA TYR A 141 20.01 9.10 8.03
C TYR A 141 19.81 8.88 6.52
N VAL A 142 18.95 7.93 6.16
CA VAL A 142 18.49 7.72 4.79
C VAL A 142 17.16 8.44 4.61
N ARG A 143 17.05 9.23 3.52
CA ARG A 143 15.79 9.91 3.19
C ARG A 143 14.68 8.89 3.02
N SER A 144 13.51 9.19 3.60
CA SER A 144 12.37 8.29 3.52
C SER A 144 11.07 9.02 3.21
N ALA A 145 10.18 8.33 2.51
CA ALA A 145 8.86 8.82 2.15
C ALA A 145 7.79 7.84 2.64
N HIS A 146 6.80 8.35 3.36
CA HIS A 146 5.65 7.60 3.81
C HIS A 146 4.45 7.89 2.92
N VAL A 147 3.94 6.87 2.24
CA VAL A 147 2.72 6.92 1.43
C VAL A 147 1.53 6.50 2.31
N GLU A 148 0.42 7.21 2.23
CA GLU A 148 -0.79 7.02 3.06
C GLU A 148 -0.66 7.41 4.54
N GLY A 149 0.23 8.31 4.91
CA GLY A 149 0.21 8.96 6.22
C GLY A 149 -1.06 9.79 6.45
N GLY A 150 -1.46 9.95 7.72
CA GLY A 150 -2.63 10.77 8.10
C GLY A 150 -3.99 10.11 7.85
N GLU A 151 -4.04 8.86 7.39
CA GLU A 151 -5.25 8.06 7.37
C GLU A 151 -5.59 7.57 8.78
N VAL A 152 -6.87 7.24 9.00
CA VAL A 152 -7.37 6.69 10.26
C VAL A 152 -7.84 5.26 10.08
N SER A 153 -7.86 4.48 11.16
CA SER A 153 -8.38 3.11 11.19
C SER A 153 -8.76 2.70 12.62
N GLY A 154 -9.43 1.57 12.79
CA GLY A 154 -9.84 1.07 14.11
C GLY A 154 -8.90 0.01 14.69
N THR A 155 -7.63 -0.06 14.28
CA THR A 155 -6.70 -1.13 14.68
C THR A 155 -5.36 -0.58 15.16
N ILE A 156 -4.48 -1.47 15.67
CA ILE A 156 -3.08 -1.15 16.01
C ILE A 156 -2.31 -0.56 14.80
N ASP A 157 -2.75 -0.88 13.58
CA ASP A 157 -2.16 -0.35 12.36
C ASP A 157 -2.15 1.18 12.34
N GLU A 158 -3.13 1.84 12.96
CA GLU A 158 -3.14 3.31 13.10
C GLU A 158 -1.92 3.82 13.86
N VAL A 159 -1.54 3.15 14.96
CA VAL A 159 -0.34 3.51 15.72
C VAL A 159 0.91 3.35 14.86
N PHE A 160 1.04 2.24 14.14
CA PHE A 160 2.19 2.01 13.26
C PHE A 160 2.25 3.05 12.13
N ARG A 161 1.10 3.43 11.56
CA ARG A 161 1.02 4.51 10.57
C ARG A 161 1.51 5.84 11.13
N HIS A 162 1.13 6.18 12.36
CA HIS A 162 1.59 7.41 13.01
C HIS A 162 3.09 7.36 13.30
N CYS A 163 3.63 6.22 13.73
CA CYS A 163 5.06 6.03 13.89
C CYS A 163 5.80 6.21 12.56
N ASN A 164 5.31 5.61 11.46
CA ASN A 164 5.88 5.79 10.12
C ASN A 164 5.90 7.27 9.71
N THR A 165 4.81 8.00 9.96
CA THR A 165 4.74 9.44 9.73
C THR A 165 5.80 10.19 10.55
N LYS A 166 6.01 9.86 11.82
CA LYS A 166 7.03 10.52 12.65
C LYS A 166 8.46 10.20 12.22
N LEU A 167 8.72 9.02 11.69
CA LEU A 167 10.05 8.58 11.25
C LEU A 167 10.41 9.08 9.85
N ALA A 168 9.45 9.16 8.92
CA ALA A 168 9.70 9.55 7.54
C ALA A 168 10.00 11.04 7.38
N THR A 169 10.83 11.38 6.39
CA THR A 169 11.21 12.76 6.05
C THR A 169 10.22 13.46 5.15
N HIS A 170 9.46 12.69 4.35
CA HIS A 170 8.43 13.18 3.44
C HIS A 170 7.14 12.36 3.56
N HIS A 171 6.01 12.98 3.22
CA HIS A 171 4.68 12.38 3.37
C HIS A 171 3.89 12.58 2.08
N PHE A 172 3.46 11.47 1.48
CA PHE A 172 2.57 11.46 0.32
C PHE A 172 1.19 10.99 0.77
N VAL A 173 0.26 11.92 0.86
CA VAL A 173 -1.05 11.70 1.48
C VAL A 173 -2.17 11.65 0.44
N SER A 174 -3.24 10.94 0.77
CA SER A 174 -4.36 10.72 -0.15
C SER A 174 -5.28 11.93 -0.29
N SER A 175 -5.39 12.77 0.74
CA SER A 175 -6.40 13.84 0.80
C SER A 175 -5.91 15.06 1.59
N LYS A 176 -6.66 16.16 1.46
CA LYS A 176 -6.46 17.38 2.28
C LYS A 176 -6.69 17.09 3.77
N ALA A 177 -7.64 16.21 4.11
CA ALA A 177 -7.90 15.81 5.49
C ALA A 177 -6.72 15.04 6.07
N ALA A 178 -6.13 14.10 5.32
CA ALA A 178 -4.92 13.40 5.71
C ALA A 178 -3.73 14.37 5.88
N LYS A 179 -3.57 15.37 4.98
CA LYS A 179 -2.57 16.43 5.14
C LYS A 179 -2.75 17.19 6.45
N ALA A 180 -3.98 17.59 6.78
CA ALA A 180 -4.27 18.31 8.02
C ALA A 180 -3.91 17.49 9.27
N ARG A 181 -4.21 16.18 9.28
CA ARG A 181 -3.83 15.29 10.39
C ARG A 181 -2.30 15.14 10.52
N VAL A 182 -1.58 14.98 9.41
CA VAL A 182 -0.11 14.91 9.42
C VAL A 182 0.50 16.22 9.92
N MET A 183 -0.07 17.38 9.54
CA MET A 183 0.34 18.69 10.10
C MET A 183 0.07 18.76 11.60
N ALA A 184 -1.09 18.29 12.08
CA ALA A 184 -1.44 18.24 13.49
C ALA A 184 -0.50 17.34 14.32
N MET A 185 0.17 16.38 13.68
CA MET A 185 1.25 15.59 14.30
C MET A 185 2.60 16.34 14.39
N GLY A 186 2.64 17.61 13.98
CA GLY A 186 3.85 18.45 14.02
C GLY A 186 4.78 18.24 12.81
N GLU A 187 4.28 17.71 11.70
CA GLU A 187 5.07 17.59 10.47
C GLU A 187 5.07 18.89 9.64
N ASP A 188 6.15 19.13 8.91
CA ASP A 188 6.28 20.32 8.07
C ASP A 188 5.32 20.29 6.89
N ALA A 189 4.50 21.30 6.74
CA ALA A 189 3.55 21.45 5.64
C ALA A 189 4.22 21.32 4.25
N GLY A 190 5.48 21.77 4.12
CA GLY A 190 6.27 21.64 2.88
C GLY A 190 6.82 20.24 2.62
N ALA A 191 6.79 19.33 3.63
CA ALA A 191 7.14 17.91 3.46
C ALA A 191 5.91 17.05 3.12
N ILE A 192 4.69 17.64 3.09
CA ILE A 192 3.43 16.90 2.94
C ILE A 192 2.82 17.19 1.56
N HIS A 193 2.79 16.18 0.71
CA HIS A 193 2.33 16.26 -0.66
C HIS A 193 1.02 15.51 -0.83
N VAL A 194 -0.04 16.20 -1.26
CA VAL A 194 -1.35 15.57 -1.54
C VAL A 194 -1.30 15.01 -2.96
N ILE A 195 -1.18 13.70 -3.08
CA ILE A 195 -1.11 13.03 -4.39
C ILE A 195 -2.41 12.28 -4.75
N GLY A 196 -3.23 11.93 -3.77
CA GLY A 196 -4.31 10.97 -3.92
C GLY A 196 -3.87 9.56 -3.55
N SER A 197 -4.79 8.62 -3.62
CA SER A 197 -4.51 7.19 -3.37
C SER A 197 -4.02 6.50 -4.64
N PRO A 198 -2.85 5.87 -4.62
CA PRO A 198 -2.23 5.29 -5.82
C PRO A 198 -3.04 4.17 -6.48
N GLU A 199 -3.79 3.40 -5.70
CA GLU A 199 -4.67 2.35 -6.24
C GLU A 199 -5.72 2.88 -7.21
N LEU A 200 -6.13 4.14 -7.05
CA LEU A 200 -7.13 4.76 -7.92
C LEU A 200 -6.60 4.99 -9.34
N ASP A 201 -5.29 5.10 -9.50
CA ASP A 201 -4.64 5.21 -10.81
C ASP A 201 -4.88 3.94 -11.64
N VAL A 202 -4.77 2.77 -10.99
CA VAL A 202 -5.03 1.48 -11.63
C VAL A 202 -6.52 1.32 -11.98
N HIS A 203 -7.42 1.77 -11.10
CA HIS A 203 -8.85 1.77 -11.39
C HIS A 203 -9.24 2.77 -12.49
N GLY A 204 -8.47 3.85 -12.66
CA GLY A 204 -8.67 4.87 -13.69
C GLY A 204 -8.17 4.48 -15.08
N ALA A 205 -7.21 3.58 -15.15
CA ALA A 205 -6.62 3.09 -16.38
C ALA A 205 -7.37 1.85 -16.92
N PRO A 206 -7.28 1.56 -18.22
CA PRO A 206 -7.69 0.25 -18.75
C PRO A 206 -6.91 -0.87 -18.07
N SER A 207 -7.60 -1.87 -17.56
CA SER A 207 -6.96 -2.98 -16.82
C SER A 207 -6.08 -3.87 -17.72
N GLY A 208 -6.25 -3.79 -19.04
CA GLY A 208 -5.58 -4.66 -20.02
C GLY A 208 -6.09 -6.11 -20.01
N VAL A 209 -7.13 -6.41 -19.22
CA VAL A 209 -7.77 -7.73 -19.12
C VAL A 209 -9.28 -7.58 -19.17
N THR A 210 -9.95 -8.58 -19.71
CA THR A 210 -11.42 -8.63 -19.74
C THR A 210 -11.97 -9.36 -18.52
N LEU A 211 -13.22 -9.08 -18.16
CA LEU A 211 -13.90 -9.80 -17.08
C LEU A 211 -13.95 -11.32 -17.36
N ALA A 212 -14.13 -11.71 -18.62
CA ALA A 212 -14.16 -13.12 -19.02
C ALA A 212 -12.82 -13.83 -18.74
N GLU A 213 -11.69 -13.19 -19.05
CA GLU A 213 -10.35 -13.72 -18.74
C GLU A 213 -10.12 -13.81 -17.22
N VAL A 214 -10.56 -12.81 -16.45
CA VAL A 214 -10.46 -12.83 -14.98
C VAL A 214 -11.29 -13.99 -14.44
N ARG A 215 -12.54 -14.14 -14.86
CA ARG A 215 -13.42 -15.22 -14.41
C ARG A 215 -12.86 -16.60 -14.76
N ALA A 216 -12.39 -16.79 -15.98
CA ALA A 216 -11.77 -18.05 -16.41
C ALA A 216 -10.54 -18.38 -15.56
N ARG A 217 -9.65 -17.40 -15.34
CA ARG A 217 -8.41 -17.59 -14.58
C ARG A 217 -8.65 -18.01 -13.14
N TYR A 218 -9.66 -17.43 -12.49
CA TYR A 218 -9.95 -17.68 -11.06
C TYR A 218 -11.12 -18.66 -10.87
N ALA A 219 -11.61 -19.27 -11.94
CA ALA A 219 -12.73 -20.20 -11.97
C ALA A 219 -13.97 -19.62 -11.24
N ILE A 220 -14.37 -18.42 -11.61
CA ILE A 220 -15.58 -17.74 -11.12
C ILE A 220 -16.71 -18.05 -12.09
N PRO A 221 -17.71 -18.89 -11.72
CA PRO A 221 -18.70 -19.39 -12.67
C PRO A 221 -19.86 -18.41 -12.90
N TRP A 222 -19.99 -17.37 -12.07
CA TRP A 222 -21.17 -16.49 -12.05
C TRP A 222 -20.93 -15.16 -12.76
N ASP A 223 -21.96 -14.65 -13.42
CA ASP A 223 -22.01 -13.29 -13.99
C ASP A 223 -22.44 -12.26 -12.94
N ASP A 224 -23.32 -12.67 -12.01
CA ASP A 224 -23.83 -11.85 -10.90
C ASP A 224 -23.18 -12.31 -9.59
N TYR A 225 -22.35 -11.44 -9.01
CA TYR A 225 -21.58 -11.74 -7.80
C TYR A 225 -21.23 -10.48 -7.01
N GLY A 226 -21.09 -10.65 -5.71
CA GLY A 226 -20.44 -9.67 -4.82
C GLY A 226 -19.00 -10.07 -4.51
N ILE A 227 -18.23 -9.12 -3.95
CA ILE A 227 -16.91 -9.38 -3.38
C ILE A 227 -17.02 -9.30 -1.88
N ALA A 228 -16.56 -10.34 -1.16
CA ALA A 228 -16.53 -10.38 0.28
C ALA A 228 -15.09 -10.46 0.80
N THR A 229 -14.73 -9.63 1.77
CA THR A 229 -13.42 -9.64 2.40
C THR A 229 -13.54 -9.34 3.89
N PHE A 230 -13.13 -10.26 4.74
CA PHE A 230 -13.21 -10.09 6.18
C PHE A 230 -11.85 -10.34 6.82
N HIS A 231 -11.22 -9.27 7.31
CA HIS A 231 -9.90 -9.29 7.96
C HIS A 231 -10.04 -9.32 9.48
N PRO A 232 -9.08 -9.87 10.21
CA PRO A 232 -9.08 -9.78 11.65
C PRO A 232 -8.91 -8.33 12.14
N VAL A 233 -9.50 -8.07 13.32
CA VAL A 233 -9.23 -6.88 14.13
C VAL A 233 -8.47 -7.35 15.36
N THR A 234 -7.21 -6.95 15.49
CA THR A 234 -6.29 -7.50 16.49
C THR A 234 -6.80 -7.32 17.94
N SER A 235 -7.44 -6.19 18.23
CA SER A 235 -8.06 -5.92 19.54
C SER A 235 -9.29 -6.79 19.82
N GLU A 236 -9.87 -7.42 18.80
CA GLU A 236 -11.09 -8.23 18.89
C GLU A 236 -10.82 -9.73 18.61
N GLN A 237 -9.56 -10.14 18.66
CA GLN A 237 -9.11 -11.48 18.27
C GLN A 237 -9.98 -12.62 18.87
N ALA A 238 -10.41 -12.50 20.12
CA ALA A 238 -11.21 -13.52 20.80
C ALA A 238 -12.60 -13.73 20.18
N THR A 239 -13.15 -12.75 19.48
CA THR A 239 -14.50 -12.78 18.89
C THR A 239 -14.49 -12.96 17.37
N MET A 240 -13.33 -12.95 16.72
CA MET A 240 -13.22 -12.99 15.26
C MET A 240 -13.91 -14.19 14.62
N GLY A 241 -13.85 -15.35 15.23
CA GLY A 241 -14.54 -16.53 14.73
C GLY A 241 -16.07 -16.39 14.76
N ALA A 242 -16.61 -15.82 15.85
CA ALA A 242 -18.05 -15.58 15.99
C ALA A 242 -18.53 -14.49 15.02
N GLN A 243 -17.78 -13.40 14.89
CA GLN A 243 -18.08 -12.34 13.94
C GLN A 243 -18.05 -12.84 12.49
N ALA A 244 -17.03 -13.62 12.12
CA ALA A 244 -16.94 -14.22 10.79
C ALA A 244 -18.10 -15.18 10.51
N ALA A 245 -18.47 -16.02 11.49
CA ALA A 245 -19.60 -16.94 11.35
C ALA A 245 -20.93 -16.18 11.15
N ALA A 246 -21.18 -15.12 11.91
CA ALA A 246 -22.36 -14.30 11.77
C ALA A 246 -22.41 -13.58 10.40
N PHE A 247 -21.31 -12.93 10.02
CA PHE A 247 -21.18 -12.22 8.73
C PHE A 247 -21.39 -13.16 7.53
N PHE A 248 -20.60 -14.24 7.42
CA PHE A 248 -20.72 -15.19 6.31
C PHE A 248 -22.04 -15.96 6.34
N GLY A 249 -22.62 -16.20 7.52
CA GLY A 249 -23.96 -16.78 7.67
C GLY A 249 -25.04 -15.88 7.05
N ALA A 250 -24.96 -14.56 7.27
CA ALA A 250 -25.87 -13.60 6.63
C ALA A 250 -25.70 -13.55 5.10
N LEU A 251 -24.45 -13.63 4.61
CA LEU A 251 -24.19 -13.72 3.16
C LEU A 251 -24.79 -15.00 2.57
N GLN A 252 -24.61 -16.13 3.24
CA GLN A 252 -25.17 -17.41 2.81
C GLN A 252 -26.72 -17.38 2.78
N ALA A 253 -27.34 -16.79 3.80
CA ALA A 253 -28.80 -16.64 3.88
C ALA A 253 -29.38 -15.76 2.78
N SER A 254 -28.59 -14.82 2.22
CA SER A 254 -29.01 -13.96 1.08
C SER A 254 -29.25 -14.72 -0.22
N GLY A 255 -28.73 -15.94 -0.34
CA GLY A 255 -28.82 -16.76 -1.56
C GLY A 255 -27.96 -16.27 -2.75
N ARG A 256 -27.14 -15.24 -2.55
CA ARG A 256 -26.29 -14.64 -3.60
C ARG A 256 -24.92 -15.29 -3.70
N HIS A 257 -24.18 -15.00 -4.77
CA HIS A 257 -22.83 -15.52 -5.01
C HIS A 257 -21.78 -14.53 -4.60
N PHE A 258 -20.67 -15.00 -4.00
CA PHE A 258 -19.60 -14.15 -3.56
C PHE A 258 -18.22 -14.69 -3.95
N VAL A 259 -17.39 -13.79 -4.45
CA VAL A 259 -15.95 -14.00 -4.52
C VAL A 259 -15.35 -13.57 -3.20
N VAL A 260 -14.80 -14.52 -2.46
CA VAL A 260 -14.19 -14.29 -1.14
C VAL A 260 -12.69 -14.13 -1.29
N ILE A 261 -12.18 -12.93 -1.03
CA ILE A 261 -10.74 -12.70 -0.91
C ILE A 261 -10.34 -13.06 0.52
N LEU A 262 -9.35 -13.95 0.65
CA LEU A 262 -8.93 -14.46 1.95
C LEU A 262 -8.32 -13.34 2.82
N PRO A 263 -8.42 -13.46 4.17
CA PRO A 263 -7.89 -12.47 5.09
C PRO A 263 -6.36 -12.38 5.06
N ASN A 264 -5.83 -11.29 5.62
CA ASN A 264 -4.41 -11.13 5.89
C ASN A 264 -3.96 -12.05 7.06
N ASN A 265 -2.67 -11.95 7.45
CA ASN A 265 -2.05 -12.78 8.49
C ASN A 265 -2.08 -12.18 9.90
N ASP A 266 -2.89 -11.14 10.15
CA ASP A 266 -2.96 -10.53 11.47
C ASP A 266 -3.55 -11.51 12.52
N PRO A 267 -3.26 -11.32 13.81
CA PRO A 267 -3.82 -12.16 14.88
C PRO A 267 -5.35 -12.28 14.81
N GLY A 268 -5.86 -13.51 14.87
CA GLY A 268 -7.28 -13.82 14.68
C GLY A 268 -7.64 -14.34 13.28
N ALA A 269 -6.72 -14.30 12.31
CA ALA A 269 -6.98 -14.77 10.95
C ALA A 269 -7.37 -16.27 10.89
N GLU A 270 -6.77 -17.13 11.73
CA GLU A 270 -7.04 -18.56 11.72
C GLU A 270 -8.51 -18.88 12.02
N ALA A 271 -9.13 -18.18 12.95
CA ALA A 271 -10.54 -18.36 13.28
C ALA A 271 -11.45 -17.97 12.09
N ILE A 272 -11.06 -16.97 11.31
CA ILE A 272 -11.77 -16.55 10.09
C ILE A 272 -11.59 -17.58 8.98
N PHE A 273 -10.37 -18.11 8.79
CA PHE A 273 -10.11 -19.19 7.82
C PHE A 273 -10.98 -20.41 8.09
N GLN A 274 -11.11 -20.85 9.33
CA GLN A 274 -11.95 -21.99 9.71
C GLN A 274 -13.42 -21.81 9.33
N VAL A 275 -13.93 -20.58 9.34
CA VAL A 275 -15.29 -20.27 8.86
C VAL A 275 -15.35 -20.29 7.34
N ILE A 276 -14.41 -19.62 6.67
CA ILE A 276 -14.36 -19.54 5.21
C ILE A 276 -14.21 -20.92 4.58
N ASP A 277 -13.42 -21.81 5.16
CA ASP A 277 -13.18 -23.17 4.63
C ASP A 277 -14.43 -24.05 4.61
N ARG A 278 -15.45 -23.72 5.42
CA ARG A 278 -16.73 -24.43 5.48
C ARG A 278 -17.80 -23.85 4.56
N LEU A 279 -17.54 -22.74 3.89
CA LEU A 279 -18.51 -22.12 2.98
C LEU A 279 -18.77 -22.99 1.77
N PRO A 280 -20.03 -23.11 1.32
CA PRO A 280 -20.41 -23.95 0.18
C PRO A 280 -19.82 -23.38 -1.14
N GLU A 281 -19.17 -24.23 -1.93
CA GLU A 281 -18.43 -23.82 -3.14
C GLU A 281 -19.34 -23.40 -4.30
N ASP A 282 -20.59 -23.83 -4.30
CA ASP A 282 -21.60 -23.43 -5.26
C ASP A 282 -21.99 -21.95 -5.16
N ARG A 283 -21.71 -21.31 -4.02
CA ARG A 283 -22.01 -19.90 -3.73
C ARG A 283 -20.83 -19.02 -3.38
N PHE A 284 -19.71 -19.62 -2.95
CA PHE A 284 -18.53 -18.90 -2.48
C PHE A 284 -17.28 -19.35 -3.21
N ARG A 285 -16.70 -18.47 -4.02
CA ARG A 285 -15.40 -18.70 -4.63
C ARG A 285 -14.28 -18.11 -3.79
N ARG A 286 -13.50 -18.94 -3.13
CA ARG A 286 -12.37 -18.55 -2.30
C ARG A 286 -11.13 -18.29 -3.15
N ILE A 287 -10.50 -17.13 -2.97
CA ILE A 287 -9.31 -16.72 -3.71
C ILE A 287 -8.28 -16.18 -2.71
N PRO A 288 -7.11 -16.84 -2.56
CA PRO A 288 -6.07 -16.41 -1.63
C PRO A 288 -5.56 -15.00 -1.93
N SER A 289 -5.32 -14.71 -3.19
CA SER A 289 -4.86 -13.41 -3.68
C SER A 289 -5.17 -13.26 -5.16
N MET A 290 -5.32 -12.02 -5.62
CA MET A 290 -5.62 -11.71 -7.01
C MET A 290 -4.69 -10.58 -7.50
N ARG A 291 -4.25 -10.63 -8.76
CA ARG A 291 -3.52 -9.51 -9.37
C ARG A 291 -4.37 -8.25 -9.32
N PHE A 292 -3.73 -7.10 -9.08
CA PHE A 292 -4.48 -5.87 -8.85
C PHE A 292 -5.30 -5.45 -10.07
N ALA A 293 -4.76 -5.56 -11.29
CA ALA A 293 -5.51 -5.31 -12.52
C ALA A 293 -6.74 -6.24 -12.66
N HIS A 294 -6.59 -7.53 -12.30
CA HIS A 294 -7.70 -8.47 -12.29
C HIS A 294 -8.73 -8.14 -11.22
N PHE A 295 -8.27 -7.75 -10.04
CA PHE A 295 -9.14 -7.34 -8.94
C PHE A 295 -9.91 -6.06 -9.29
N SER A 296 -9.26 -5.10 -9.93
CA SER A 296 -9.90 -3.88 -10.43
C SER A 296 -11.01 -4.20 -11.41
N GLU A 297 -10.75 -5.08 -12.39
CA GLU A 297 -11.77 -5.49 -13.38
C GLU A 297 -12.92 -6.25 -12.72
N LEU A 298 -12.60 -7.17 -11.79
CA LEU A 298 -13.61 -7.91 -11.03
C LEU A 298 -14.49 -6.96 -10.22
N MET A 299 -13.89 -6.01 -9.49
CA MET A 299 -14.61 -5.08 -8.62
C MET A 299 -15.48 -4.11 -9.42
N ARG A 300 -15.00 -3.61 -10.56
CA ARG A 300 -15.77 -2.76 -11.46
C ARG A 300 -17.11 -3.39 -11.86
N ASN A 301 -17.14 -4.71 -12.00
CA ASN A 301 -18.29 -5.49 -12.41
C ASN A 301 -19.06 -6.15 -11.26
N ALA A 302 -18.57 -6.06 -10.03
CA ALA A 302 -19.23 -6.61 -8.86
C ALA A 302 -20.57 -5.91 -8.57
N ALA A 303 -21.56 -6.65 -8.10
CA ALA A 303 -22.84 -6.11 -7.70
C ALA A 303 -22.76 -5.33 -6.38
N ALA A 304 -21.87 -5.76 -5.47
CA ALA A 304 -21.57 -5.09 -4.20
C ALA A 304 -20.21 -5.52 -3.66
N VAL A 305 -19.62 -4.69 -2.79
CA VAL A 305 -18.45 -5.05 -1.98
C VAL A 305 -18.88 -5.07 -0.52
N VAL A 306 -18.61 -6.18 0.19
CA VAL A 306 -19.03 -6.36 1.59
C VAL A 306 -17.86 -6.85 2.46
N GLY A 307 -17.78 -6.35 3.67
CA GLY A 307 -16.75 -6.74 4.65
C GLY A 307 -16.02 -5.54 5.24
N ASN A 308 -14.82 -5.79 5.80
CA ASN A 308 -14.08 -4.77 6.54
C ASN A 308 -12.75 -4.37 5.88
N SER A 309 -12.60 -4.59 4.59
CA SER A 309 -11.45 -4.13 3.83
C SER A 309 -11.52 -2.63 3.51
N SER A 310 -10.36 -1.96 3.47
CA SER A 310 -10.29 -0.57 2.99
C SER A 310 -10.78 -0.39 1.55
N THR A 311 -10.79 -1.44 0.77
CA THR A 311 -11.36 -1.48 -0.58
C THR A 311 -12.82 -1.04 -0.61
N GLY A 312 -13.62 -1.47 0.37
CA GLY A 312 -15.04 -1.09 0.49
C GLY A 312 -15.26 0.40 0.73
N VAL A 313 -14.33 1.07 1.43
CA VAL A 313 -14.50 2.49 1.80
C VAL A 313 -13.80 3.46 0.86
N ARG A 314 -12.86 2.99 0.04
CA ARG A 314 -12.02 3.84 -0.83
C ARG A 314 -12.21 3.55 -2.33
N GLU A 315 -12.04 2.30 -2.71
CA GLU A 315 -11.98 1.87 -4.11
C GLU A 315 -13.38 1.62 -4.69
N ALA A 316 -14.25 0.90 -3.96
CA ALA A 316 -15.61 0.64 -4.38
C ALA A 316 -16.43 1.94 -4.62
N PRO A 317 -16.41 2.95 -3.74
CA PRO A 317 -17.07 4.23 -3.99
C PRO A 317 -16.51 4.99 -5.20
N TRP A 318 -15.21 4.87 -5.46
CA TRP A 318 -14.59 5.49 -6.62
C TRP A 318 -15.06 4.85 -7.94
N LEU A 319 -15.32 3.54 -7.92
CA LEU A 319 -15.91 2.80 -9.05
C LEU A 319 -17.45 2.92 -9.12
N GLY A 320 -18.09 3.56 -8.15
CA GLY A 320 -19.54 3.65 -8.05
C GLY A 320 -20.20 2.33 -7.65
N VAL A 321 -19.48 1.40 -7.05
CA VAL A 321 -19.98 0.13 -6.56
C VAL A 321 -20.46 0.30 -5.12
N PRO A 322 -21.70 -0.14 -4.77
CA PRO A 322 -22.18 -0.06 -3.39
C PRO A 322 -21.37 -0.94 -2.47
N SER A 323 -21.17 -0.46 -1.25
CA SER A 323 -20.32 -1.12 -0.28
C SER A 323 -20.97 -1.18 1.10
N LEU A 324 -20.80 -2.30 1.80
CA LEU A 324 -21.17 -2.47 3.21
C LEU A 324 -19.92 -2.70 4.04
N ASP A 325 -19.58 -1.71 4.85
CA ASP A 325 -18.48 -1.80 5.81
C ASP A 325 -18.93 -2.53 7.07
N ILE A 326 -18.19 -3.55 7.50
CA ILE A 326 -18.57 -4.44 8.61
C ILE A 326 -17.66 -4.24 9.81
N GLY A 327 -18.27 -3.90 10.96
CA GLY A 327 -17.58 -3.81 12.25
C GLY A 327 -16.66 -2.58 12.36
N THR A 328 -15.60 -2.69 13.17
CA THR A 328 -14.85 -1.54 13.68
C THR A 328 -13.62 -1.16 12.85
N ARG A 329 -13.16 -2.03 11.95
CA ARG A 329 -11.84 -1.91 11.30
C ARG A 329 -11.66 -0.64 10.46
N GLN A 330 -12.74 -0.13 9.84
CA GLN A 330 -12.74 1.07 9.00
C GLN A 330 -13.44 2.27 9.65
N THR A 331 -13.57 2.28 10.98
CA THR A 331 -14.25 3.34 11.73
C THR A 331 -13.73 4.73 11.34
N ASN A 332 -14.65 5.68 11.14
CA ASN A 332 -14.38 7.07 10.77
C ASN A 332 -13.67 7.28 9.42
N ARG A 333 -13.63 6.28 8.55
CA ARG A 333 -12.90 6.32 7.29
C ARG A 333 -13.80 6.56 6.08
N ALA A 334 -15.01 6.03 6.10
CA ALA A 334 -15.97 6.19 5.01
C ALA A 334 -16.55 7.61 4.98
N THR A 335 -16.56 8.21 3.78
CA THR A 335 -17.16 9.54 3.54
C THR A 335 -18.14 9.51 2.38
N ALA A 336 -18.19 8.42 1.61
CA ALA A 336 -19.05 8.29 0.44
C ALA A 336 -20.47 7.85 0.81
N PRO A 337 -21.52 8.43 0.20
CA PRO A 337 -22.92 8.02 0.43
C PRO A 337 -23.23 6.57 0.02
N SER A 338 -22.41 5.97 -0.85
CA SER A 338 -22.54 4.59 -1.31
C SER A 338 -21.96 3.55 -0.33
N VAL A 339 -21.36 4.00 0.79
CA VAL A 339 -20.84 3.12 1.84
C VAL A 339 -21.85 3.07 2.98
N HIS A 340 -22.38 1.89 3.23
CA HIS A 340 -23.25 1.59 4.35
C HIS A 340 -22.45 0.92 5.46
N TYR A 341 -22.99 0.87 6.66
CA TYR A 341 -22.35 0.25 7.81
C TYR A 341 -23.26 -0.77 8.48
N ALA A 342 -22.69 -1.87 8.94
CA ALA A 342 -23.35 -2.84 9.84
C ALA A 342 -22.32 -3.48 10.80
N ASP A 343 -22.77 -3.90 11.98
CA ASP A 343 -22.00 -4.84 12.80
C ASP A 343 -22.07 -6.26 12.18
N ALA A 344 -21.05 -7.08 12.45
CA ALA A 344 -21.01 -8.45 11.94
C ALA A 344 -22.19 -9.32 12.38
N HIS A 345 -22.78 -9.01 13.54
CA HIS A 345 -23.95 -9.70 14.11
C HIS A 345 -25.30 -9.15 13.67
N GLU A 346 -25.33 -8.02 12.94
CA GLU A 346 -26.55 -7.41 12.41
C GLU A 346 -26.99 -8.07 11.08
N GLY A 347 -27.29 -9.38 11.11
CA GLY A 347 -27.65 -10.15 9.91
C GLY A 347 -28.80 -9.57 9.11
N GLU A 348 -29.84 -9.01 9.77
CA GLU A 348 -30.98 -8.35 9.12
C GLU A 348 -30.52 -7.11 8.34
N ARG A 349 -29.60 -6.33 8.89
CA ARG A 349 -29.06 -5.12 8.22
C ARG A 349 -28.20 -5.48 7.02
N ILE A 350 -27.40 -6.55 7.14
CA ILE A 350 -26.61 -7.11 6.04
C ILE A 350 -27.52 -7.57 4.91
N THR A 351 -28.57 -8.34 5.21
CA THR A 351 -29.52 -8.83 4.21
C THR A 351 -30.35 -7.71 3.58
N ALA A 352 -30.76 -6.71 4.37
CA ALA A 352 -31.45 -5.53 3.87
C ALA A 352 -30.59 -4.73 2.85
N PHE A 353 -29.29 -4.53 3.17
CA PHE A 353 -28.34 -3.92 2.22
C PHE A 353 -28.25 -4.72 0.91
N LEU A 354 -28.08 -6.04 1.01
CA LEU A 354 -28.00 -6.92 -0.16
C LEU A 354 -29.28 -6.96 -0.99
N ALA A 355 -30.43 -6.71 -0.37
CA ALA A 355 -31.71 -6.63 -1.07
C ALA A 355 -31.88 -5.30 -1.80
N THR A 356 -31.40 -4.20 -1.23
CA THR A 356 -31.66 -2.85 -1.73
C THR A 356 -30.56 -2.30 -2.63
N GLU A 357 -29.30 -2.63 -2.37
CA GLU A 357 -28.14 -2.04 -3.04
C GLU A 357 -27.50 -2.95 -4.11
N TRP A 358 -27.84 -4.22 -4.15
CA TRP A 358 -27.24 -5.19 -5.08
C TRP A 358 -27.39 -4.79 -6.55
N GLY A 359 -26.27 -4.62 -7.25
CA GLY A 359 -26.21 -4.25 -8.66
C GLY A 359 -26.48 -2.75 -8.93
N ARG A 360 -26.76 -1.94 -7.91
CA ARG A 360 -26.86 -0.49 -8.08
C ARG A 360 -25.53 0.13 -8.48
N ARG A 361 -25.58 1.30 -9.10
CA ARG A 361 -24.40 2.10 -9.40
C ARG A 361 -24.60 3.51 -8.85
N HIS A 362 -23.61 3.99 -8.16
CA HIS A 362 -23.56 5.31 -7.54
C HIS A 362 -22.64 6.27 -8.31
N PRO A 363 -22.82 7.57 -8.19
CA PRO A 363 -21.83 8.53 -8.69
C PRO A 363 -20.45 8.27 -8.06
N ARG A 364 -19.40 8.41 -8.88
CA ARG A 364 -18.01 8.30 -8.42
C ARG A 364 -17.73 9.25 -7.26
N HIS A 365 -17.13 8.75 -6.20
CA HIS A 365 -16.67 9.52 -5.06
C HIS A 365 -15.14 9.67 -5.06
N ALA A 366 -14.65 10.90 -5.24
CA ALA A 366 -13.21 11.19 -5.36
C ALA A 366 -12.55 11.64 -4.04
N GLY A 367 -13.12 11.27 -2.88
CA GLY A 367 -12.61 11.69 -1.55
C GLY A 367 -11.15 11.30 -1.28
N PHE A 368 -10.68 10.23 -1.92
CA PHE A 368 -9.31 9.75 -1.81
C PHE A 368 -8.45 10.03 -3.06
N GLY A 369 -8.93 10.83 -4.01
CA GLY A 369 -8.16 11.23 -5.17
C GLY A 369 -8.85 10.99 -6.52
N GLU A 370 -8.18 11.42 -7.58
CA GLU A 370 -8.70 11.48 -8.94
C GLU A 370 -8.08 10.44 -9.89
N GLY A 371 -7.23 9.52 -9.39
CA GLY A 371 -6.52 8.54 -10.22
C GLY A 371 -5.33 9.14 -10.98
N ARG A 372 -4.58 10.04 -10.33
CA ARG A 372 -3.37 10.68 -10.86
C ARG A 372 -2.26 10.78 -9.81
N ALA A 373 -2.20 9.82 -8.90
CA ALA A 373 -1.25 9.84 -7.81
C ALA A 373 0.18 9.65 -8.30
N ALA A 374 0.40 8.77 -9.27
CA ALA A 374 1.73 8.50 -9.84
C ALA A 374 2.32 9.72 -10.55
N ASP A 375 1.52 10.44 -11.36
CA ASP A 375 1.96 11.68 -12.01
C ASP A 375 2.41 12.73 -10.97
N ARG A 376 1.59 12.91 -9.92
CA ARG A 376 1.86 13.87 -8.84
C ARG A 376 3.09 13.45 -8.03
N PHE A 377 3.26 12.16 -7.76
CA PHE A 377 4.41 11.61 -7.06
C PHE A 377 5.71 11.92 -7.83
N VAL A 378 5.75 11.59 -9.11
CA VAL A 378 6.92 11.85 -9.97
C VAL A 378 7.20 13.36 -10.08
N ALA A 379 6.17 14.20 -10.18
CA ALA A 379 6.35 15.65 -10.24
C ALA A 379 7.06 16.19 -8.99
N VAL A 380 6.71 15.67 -7.80
CA VAL A 380 7.38 16.03 -6.54
C VAL A 380 8.84 15.55 -6.52
N LEU A 381 9.13 14.34 -6.99
CA LEU A 381 10.50 13.80 -7.01
C LEU A 381 11.41 14.50 -8.03
N ARG A 382 10.84 15.16 -9.04
CA ARG A 382 11.60 15.98 -10.02
C ARG A 382 11.94 17.38 -9.51
N ASP A 383 11.32 17.82 -8.42
CA ASP A 383 11.65 19.06 -7.75
C ASP A 383 12.93 18.88 -6.93
N GLU A 384 14.01 19.62 -7.25
CA GLU A 384 15.27 19.53 -6.50
C GLU A 384 15.08 19.94 -5.03
N GLY A 385 14.15 20.84 -4.71
CA GLY A 385 13.82 21.22 -3.34
C GLY A 385 13.34 20.05 -2.46
N PHE A 386 12.80 18.99 -3.07
CA PHE A 386 12.49 17.74 -2.35
C PHE A 386 13.75 17.11 -1.75
N TRP A 387 14.86 17.12 -2.50
CA TRP A 387 16.11 16.48 -2.11
C TRP A 387 16.98 17.32 -1.16
N ASP A 388 16.73 18.63 -1.07
CA ASP A 388 17.50 19.55 -0.22
C ASP A 388 17.04 19.56 1.22
N ARG A 389 15.92 18.90 1.56
CA ARG A 389 15.41 18.87 2.93
C ARG A 389 16.39 18.20 3.90
N PRO A 390 16.55 18.75 5.13
CA PRO A 390 17.35 18.11 6.16
C PRO A 390 16.83 16.72 6.52
N LEU A 391 17.73 15.76 6.70
CA LEU A 391 17.40 14.42 7.16
C LEU A 391 17.05 14.39 8.66
N GLN A 392 17.68 15.27 9.45
CA GLN A 392 17.36 15.44 10.86
C GLN A 392 16.06 16.23 11.01
N LYS A 393 15.04 15.57 11.54
CA LYS A 393 13.77 16.23 11.90
C LYS A 393 13.92 16.96 13.24
N ALA A 394 13.37 18.16 13.32
CA ALA A 394 13.26 18.93 14.53
C ALA A 394 11.81 18.96 15.02
N PHE A 395 11.62 19.14 16.32
CA PHE A 395 10.31 19.38 16.89
C PHE A 395 9.72 20.69 16.36
N ARG A 396 8.43 20.71 16.13
CA ARG A 396 7.68 21.90 15.73
C ARG A 396 6.54 22.13 16.70
N ASP A 397 6.50 23.33 17.25
CA ASP A 397 5.35 23.80 17.99
C ASP A 397 4.18 24.01 17.02
N LEU A 398 3.00 23.62 17.46
CA LEU A 398 1.75 23.99 16.79
C LEU A 398 1.43 25.41 17.29
N GLY A 399 1.66 26.40 16.43
CA GLY A 399 1.32 27.80 16.69
C GLY A 399 -0.18 28.05 16.73
#